data_c15631734cc7c3e1f1d1885aa9991739
#
_entry.id   c15631734cc7c3e1f1d1885aa9991739
#
_cell.length_a   1.000
_cell.length_b   1.000
_cell.length_c   1.000
_cell.angle_alpha   90.00
_cell.angle_beta   90.00
_cell.angle_gamma   90.00
#
_symmetry.space_group_name_H-M   'P 1'
#
loop_
_entity.id
_entity.type
_entity.pdbx_description
1 polymer ?
#
loop_
_entity_poly.entity_id
_entity_poly.type
_entity_poly.pdbx_seq_one_letter_code
_entity_poly.pdbx_strand_id
1 'polypeptide(L)'
;MKIILTLLINFIINLASGSPYKENDKISLLVFYETQGFVHDEAIREGKVMMSKIGNKKNYNIIFAENSNLFEESYLDKIDVMIFLCTTLDVLDENEEKAMKNFIRNGGGFIGIHSATDTEYEWEWYGKLVGAYFMNHPDIQKATIITEKKHHFLTDHLKDRWSIKDEWYNFKDFNPDINVLLSLDETSYEGGENGEYHPISWYHEFEGGRSFYTGLGQDRKSVV
;
A
#
# COMPACT_ATOMS: atom_id res chain seq x y z
N MET A 1 -1.81 -3.40 15.15
CA MET A 1 -0.39 -3.79 15.09
C MET A 1 -0.12 -5.07 14.32
N LYS A 2 -0.71 -6.19 14.68
CA LYS A 2 -0.43 -7.46 13.99
C LYS A 2 -1.02 -7.55 12.57
N ILE A 3 -2.08 -6.82 12.27
CA ILE A 3 -2.88 -6.99 11.04
C ILE A 3 -2.12 -6.50 9.81
N ILE A 4 -1.79 -5.23 9.75
CA ILE A 4 -1.06 -4.64 8.61
C ILE A 4 0.31 -5.29 8.46
N LEU A 5 1.02 -5.49 9.59
CA LEU A 5 2.31 -6.16 9.61
C LEU A 5 2.26 -7.57 8.99
N THR A 6 1.22 -8.35 9.29
CA THR A 6 1.08 -9.71 8.76
C THR A 6 0.66 -9.69 7.29
N LEU A 7 -0.25 -8.79 6.89
CA LEU A 7 -0.62 -8.58 5.49
C LEU A 7 0.61 -8.24 4.64
N LEU A 8 1.39 -7.24 5.06
CA LEU A 8 2.60 -6.83 4.36
C LEU A 8 3.65 -7.92 4.27
N ILE A 9 3.95 -8.61 5.37
CA ILE A 9 4.94 -9.70 5.39
C ILE A 9 4.52 -10.82 4.44
N ASN A 10 3.28 -11.26 4.48
CA ASN A 10 2.80 -12.34 3.63
C ASN A 10 2.77 -11.94 2.16
N PHE A 11 2.42 -10.69 1.87
CA PHE A 11 2.44 -10.18 0.50
C PHE A 11 3.87 -10.08 -0.05
N ILE A 12 4.81 -9.53 0.70
CA ILE A 12 6.24 -9.42 0.32
C ILE A 12 6.83 -10.81 0.04
N ILE A 13 6.57 -11.82 0.88
CA ILE A 13 7.06 -13.18 0.66
C ILE A 13 6.52 -13.77 -0.65
N ASN A 14 5.25 -13.50 -0.99
CA ASN A 14 4.65 -13.99 -2.24
C ASN A 14 5.16 -13.22 -3.47
N LEU A 15 5.49 -11.94 -3.34
CA LEU A 15 6.13 -11.16 -4.39
C LEU A 15 7.50 -11.72 -4.77
N ALA A 16 8.31 -12.07 -3.79
CA ALA A 16 9.65 -12.59 -3.99
C ALA A 16 9.67 -13.98 -4.66
N SER A 17 8.61 -14.79 -4.56
CA SER A 17 8.55 -16.12 -5.16
C SER A 17 8.40 -16.16 -6.68
N GLY A 18 8.16 -15.01 -7.34
CA GLY A 18 8.02 -14.89 -8.80
C GLY A 18 9.20 -14.21 -9.53
N SER A 19 10.12 -13.61 -8.78
CA SER A 19 11.35 -13.02 -9.33
C SER A 19 12.40 -14.14 -9.57
N PRO A 20 13.34 -14.02 -10.53
CA PRO A 20 14.51 -14.88 -10.65
C PRO A 20 15.46 -14.65 -9.46
N TYR A 21 14.98 -14.95 -8.26
CA TYR A 21 15.66 -14.74 -6.99
C TYR A 21 16.95 -15.59 -6.96
N LYS A 22 18.09 -14.94 -6.79
CA LYS A 22 19.33 -15.63 -6.47
C LYS A 22 19.25 -16.07 -5.02
N GLU A 23 19.38 -17.34 -4.75
CA GLU A 23 19.17 -18.05 -3.48
C GLU A 23 19.92 -17.47 -2.24
N ASN A 24 20.71 -16.40 -2.41
CA ASN A 24 21.54 -15.77 -1.38
C ASN A 24 21.34 -14.25 -1.22
N ASP A 25 20.48 -13.59 -2.00
CA ASP A 25 20.32 -12.14 -1.91
C ASP A 25 19.15 -11.77 -0.98
N LYS A 26 19.36 -10.75 -0.13
CA LYS A 26 18.31 -10.23 0.75
C LYS A 26 17.25 -9.50 -0.09
N ILE A 27 15.97 -9.70 0.20
CA ILE A 27 14.89 -8.90 -0.37
C ILE A 27 15.12 -7.43 -0.01
N SER A 28 15.15 -6.55 -1.01
CA SER A 28 15.34 -5.12 -0.88
C SER A 28 14.02 -4.37 -1.04
N LEU A 29 13.64 -3.61 -0.02
CA LEU A 29 12.42 -2.82 0.04
C LEU A 29 12.77 -1.33 0.00
N LEU A 30 12.23 -0.59 -0.97
CA LEU A 30 12.30 0.87 -1.03
C LEU A 30 11.04 1.45 -0.37
N VAL A 31 11.17 2.11 0.76
CA VAL A 31 10.08 2.80 1.47
C VAL A 31 10.16 4.28 1.14
N PHE A 32 9.30 4.71 0.23
CA PHE A 32 9.18 6.07 -0.25
C PHE A 32 8.04 6.79 0.49
N TYR A 33 8.29 8.03 0.96
CA TYR A 33 7.34 8.78 1.80
C TYR A 33 7.36 10.29 1.53
N GLU A 34 7.63 10.70 0.29
CA GLU A 34 7.54 12.10 -0.14
C GLU A 34 6.09 12.56 -0.12
N THR A 35 5.88 13.82 0.26
CA THR A 35 4.57 14.45 0.34
C THR A 35 4.63 15.87 -0.20
N GLN A 36 3.75 16.20 -1.15
CA GLN A 36 3.60 17.55 -1.69
C GLN A 36 2.30 18.21 -1.19
N GLY A 37 1.46 17.46 -0.46
CA GLY A 37 0.21 17.88 0.14
C GLY A 37 0.20 17.73 1.65
N PHE A 38 -0.88 17.12 2.18
CA PHE A 38 -1.00 16.85 3.62
C PHE A 38 0.05 15.84 4.08
N VAL A 39 0.70 16.11 5.20
CA VAL A 39 1.75 15.26 5.78
C VAL A 39 1.18 14.44 6.94
N HIS A 40 1.10 13.14 6.78
CA HIS A 40 0.71 12.20 7.83
C HIS A 40 1.91 11.87 8.75
N ASP A 41 2.49 12.88 9.43
CA ASP A 41 3.74 12.78 10.20
C ASP A 41 3.82 11.57 11.12
N GLU A 42 2.75 11.32 11.88
CA GLU A 42 2.70 10.25 12.86
C GLU A 42 2.66 8.87 12.18
N ALA A 43 1.84 8.72 11.14
CA ALA A 43 1.74 7.48 10.36
C ALA A 43 3.06 7.15 9.65
N ILE A 44 3.72 8.14 9.04
CA ILE A 44 5.03 7.99 8.41
C ILE A 44 6.08 7.54 9.43
N ARG A 45 6.15 8.22 10.59
CA ARG A 45 7.10 7.89 11.65
C ARG A 45 6.92 6.45 12.14
N GLU A 46 5.70 6.06 12.50
CA GLU A 46 5.40 4.72 13.00
C GLU A 46 5.55 3.65 11.90
N GLY A 47 5.19 3.98 10.66
CA GLY A 47 5.42 3.14 9.50
C GLY A 47 6.91 2.83 9.28
N LYS A 48 7.79 3.83 9.37
CA LYS A 48 9.25 3.63 9.29
C LYS A 48 9.77 2.71 10.41
N VAL A 49 9.27 2.89 11.64
CA VAL A 49 9.61 2.01 12.77
C VAL A 49 9.12 0.58 12.51
N MET A 50 7.92 0.41 11.98
CA MET A 50 7.36 -0.89 11.61
C MET A 50 8.20 -1.56 10.52
N MET A 51 8.55 -0.86 9.44
CA MET A 51 9.37 -1.39 8.35
C MET A 51 10.76 -1.81 8.83
N SER A 52 11.38 -1.02 9.71
CA SER A 52 12.66 -1.39 10.34
C SER A 52 12.55 -2.69 11.17
N LYS A 53 11.46 -2.88 11.92
CA LYS A 53 11.21 -4.12 12.66
C LYS A 53 11.00 -5.31 11.73
N ILE A 54 10.28 -5.14 10.60
CA ILE A 54 10.10 -6.17 9.57
C ILE A 54 11.45 -6.55 8.98
N GLY A 55 12.24 -5.55 8.56
CA GLY A 55 13.57 -5.75 7.99
C GLY A 55 14.47 -6.59 8.90
N ASN A 56 14.56 -6.22 10.18
CA ASN A 56 15.32 -6.96 11.17
C ASN A 56 14.80 -8.40 11.37
N LYS A 57 13.48 -8.57 11.50
CA LYS A 57 12.86 -9.88 11.74
C LYS A 57 12.99 -10.85 10.57
N LYS A 58 12.93 -10.33 9.35
CA LYS A 58 12.90 -11.12 8.10
C LYS A 58 14.21 -11.10 7.34
N ASN A 59 15.21 -10.40 7.85
CA ASN A 59 16.49 -10.19 7.18
C ASN A 59 16.35 -9.50 5.80
N TYR A 60 15.41 -8.53 5.69
CA TYR A 60 15.25 -7.70 4.50
C TYR A 60 16.17 -6.48 4.56
N ASN A 61 16.57 -5.97 3.40
CA ASN A 61 17.23 -4.69 3.25
C ASN A 61 16.16 -3.60 3.12
N ILE A 62 16.08 -2.67 4.08
CA ILE A 62 15.11 -1.57 4.07
C ILE A 62 15.82 -0.27 3.73
N ILE A 63 15.38 0.38 2.67
CA ILE A 63 15.90 1.66 2.19
C ILE A 63 14.79 2.68 2.34
N PHE A 64 15.05 3.77 3.05
CA PHE A 64 14.10 4.87 3.23
C PHE A 64 14.44 6.02 2.29
N ALA A 65 13.44 6.49 1.52
CA ALA A 65 13.56 7.61 0.60
C ALA A 65 12.52 8.69 0.94
N GLU A 66 12.99 9.87 1.32
CA GLU A 66 12.17 11.04 1.61
C GLU A 66 11.86 11.88 0.36
N ASN A 67 12.57 11.60 -0.73
CA ASN A 67 12.41 12.21 -2.04
C ASN A 67 12.64 11.18 -3.14
N SER A 68 12.28 11.54 -4.37
CA SER A 68 12.31 10.68 -5.55
C SER A 68 13.71 10.42 -6.15
N ASN A 69 14.80 10.95 -5.59
CA ASN A 69 16.17 10.83 -6.14
C ASN A 69 16.65 9.39 -6.40
N LEU A 70 15.98 8.38 -5.83
CA LEU A 70 16.31 6.97 -6.04
C LEU A 70 15.49 6.33 -7.18
N PHE A 71 14.61 7.09 -7.85
CA PHE A 71 13.79 6.59 -8.96
C PHE A 71 14.55 6.62 -10.28
N GLU A 72 15.70 5.97 -10.32
CA GLU A 72 16.51 5.72 -11.51
C GLU A 72 16.53 4.22 -11.81
N GLU A 73 16.46 3.84 -13.11
CA GLU A 73 16.44 2.41 -13.52
C GLU A 73 17.59 1.62 -12.89
N SER A 74 18.80 2.18 -12.91
CA SER A 74 20.03 1.53 -12.36
C SER A 74 19.96 1.28 -10.86
N TYR A 75 19.14 2.05 -10.14
CA TYR A 75 18.90 1.87 -8.71
C TYR A 75 17.74 0.93 -8.46
N LEU A 76 16.61 1.11 -9.17
CA LEU A 76 15.40 0.30 -9.02
C LEU A 76 15.63 -1.17 -9.43
N ASP A 77 16.58 -1.47 -10.31
CA ASP A 77 17.00 -2.85 -10.63
C ASP A 77 17.52 -3.66 -9.42
N LYS A 78 17.82 -2.99 -8.30
CA LYS A 78 18.27 -3.61 -7.05
C LYS A 78 17.16 -3.75 -6.01
N ILE A 79 15.96 -3.30 -6.35
CA ILE A 79 14.79 -3.28 -5.48
C ILE A 79 13.84 -4.39 -5.90
N ASP A 80 13.29 -5.10 -4.94
CA ASP A 80 12.26 -6.12 -5.17
C ASP A 80 10.85 -5.57 -4.98
N VAL A 81 10.68 -4.68 -4.00
CA VAL A 81 9.37 -4.08 -3.67
C VAL A 81 9.51 -2.61 -3.35
N MET A 82 8.65 -1.81 -3.95
CA MET A 82 8.48 -0.39 -3.69
C MET A 82 7.26 -0.19 -2.78
N ILE A 83 7.40 0.62 -1.74
CA ILE A 83 6.35 0.91 -0.75
C ILE A 83 6.13 2.41 -0.71
N PHE A 84 4.96 2.86 -1.14
CA PHE A 84 4.51 4.25 -0.99
C PHE A 84 3.83 4.38 0.38
N LEU A 85 4.54 4.98 1.31
CA LEU A 85 4.10 5.14 2.70
C LEU A 85 3.53 6.54 2.91
N CYS A 86 2.22 6.68 2.84
CA CYS A 86 1.51 7.95 3.06
C CYS A 86 2.01 9.09 2.15
N THR A 87 2.34 8.80 0.89
CA THR A 87 2.68 9.81 -0.12
C THR A 87 1.45 10.66 -0.48
N THR A 88 1.64 11.90 -0.94
CA THR A 88 0.54 12.79 -1.34
C THR A 88 0.91 13.66 -2.52
N LEU A 89 -0.02 13.86 -3.45
CA LEU A 89 0.04 14.70 -4.64
C LEU A 89 1.14 14.26 -5.62
N ASP A 90 1.68 15.20 -6.40
CA ASP A 90 2.62 14.98 -7.50
C ASP A 90 4.05 14.88 -6.95
N VAL A 91 4.61 13.67 -6.86
CA VAL A 91 5.90 13.37 -6.21
C VAL A 91 6.95 12.78 -7.16
N LEU A 92 6.58 12.50 -8.42
CA LEU A 92 7.48 11.96 -9.43
C LEU A 92 7.49 12.82 -10.69
N ASP A 93 8.66 13.05 -11.27
CA ASP A 93 8.77 13.63 -12.60
C ASP A 93 8.60 12.56 -13.70
N GLU A 94 8.53 13.00 -14.98
CA GLU A 94 8.33 12.11 -16.14
C GLU A 94 9.41 11.01 -16.28
N ASN A 95 10.65 11.26 -15.86
CA ASN A 95 11.75 10.28 -15.92
C ASN A 95 11.60 9.25 -14.80
N GLU A 96 11.23 9.70 -13.62
CA GLU A 96 10.98 8.89 -12.43
C GLU A 96 9.75 8.01 -12.60
N GLU A 97 8.66 8.55 -13.18
CA GLU A 97 7.49 7.77 -13.62
C GLU A 97 7.88 6.65 -14.60
N LYS A 98 8.72 6.99 -15.59
CA LYS A 98 9.19 6.01 -16.57
C LYS A 98 10.02 4.90 -15.90
N ALA A 99 10.91 5.26 -14.98
CA ALA A 99 11.71 4.29 -14.23
C ALA A 99 10.81 3.37 -13.37
N MET A 100 9.80 3.94 -12.71
CA MET A 100 8.80 3.18 -11.96
C MET A 100 7.98 2.24 -12.86
N LYS A 101 7.54 2.69 -14.04
CA LYS A 101 6.87 1.82 -15.03
C LYS A 101 7.72 0.62 -15.41
N ASN A 102 9.00 0.86 -15.71
CA ASN A 102 9.92 -0.21 -16.10
C ASN A 102 10.15 -1.19 -14.94
N PHE A 103 10.30 -0.70 -13.71
CA PHE A 103 10.39 -1.51 -12.51
C PHE A 103 9.19 -2.47 -12.37
N ILE A 104 7.97 -1.97 -12.50
CA ILE A 104 6.73 -2.80 -12.42
C ILE A 104 6.69 -3.80 -13.56
N ARG A 105 6.96 -3.39 -14.80
CA ARG A 105 6.94 -4.25 -16.00
C ARG A 105 7.98 -5.38 -15.94
N ASN A 106 9.07 -5.15 -15.22
CA ASN A 106 10.10 -6.15 -14.97
C ASN A 106 9.77 -7.07 -13.78
N GLY A 107 8.54 -7.02 -13.25
CA GLY A 107 8.07 -7.92 -12.18
C GLY A 107 8.20 -7.36 -10.77
N GLY A 108 8.53 -6.09 -10.63
CA GLY A 108 8.61 -5.40 -9.33
C GLY A 108 7.29 -5.43 -8.56
N GLY A 109 7.38 -5.43 -7.23
CA GLY A 109 6.21 -5.34 -6.34
C GLY A 109 5.91 -3.91 -5.93
N PHE A 110 4.63 -3.55 -5.88
CA PHE A 110 4.15 -2.27 -5.34
C PHE A 110 3.28 -2.46 -4.10
N ILE A 111 3.47 -1.62 -3.11
CA ILE A 111 2.62 -1.54 -1.92
C ILE A 111 2.25 -0.09 -1.67
N GLY A 112 0.95 0.23 -1.72
CA GLY A 112 0.40 1.52 -1.32
C GLY A 112 -0.18 1.47 0.10
N ILE A 113 0.17 2.44 0.94
CA ILE A 113 -0.33 2.55 2.30
C ILE A 113 -1.00 3.90 2.48
N HIS A 114 -2.24 3.87 2.93
CA HIS A 114 -3.07 5.03 3.28
C HIS A 114 -3.15 6.05 2.14
N SER A 115 -2.57 7.25 2.26
CA SER A 115 -2.64 8.29 1.24
C SER A 115 -1.83 8.00 -0.04
N ALA A 116 -1.29 6.79 -0.23
CA ALA A 116 -0.78 6.40 -1.54
C ALA A 116 -1.83 6.47 -2.68
N THR A 117 -3.13 6.48 -2.37
CA THR A 117 -4.22 6.76 -3.33
C THR A 117 -4.49 8.25 -3.52
N ASP A 118 -3.92 9.13 -2.70
CA ASP A 118 -3.94 10.60 -2.80
C ASP A 118 -2.67 11.12 -3.52
N THR A 119 -2.16 10.34 -4.47
CA THR A 119 -0.86 10.56 -5.12
C THR A 119 -1.04 10.44 -6.63
N GLU A 120 -0.30 11.24 -7.43
CA GLU A 120 -0.20 11.16 -8.89
C GLU A 120 -1.55 11.20 -9.64
N TYR A 121 -2.40 12.17 -9.33
CA TYR A 121 -3.75 12.26 -9.92
C TYR A 121 -3.76 12.46 -11.45
N GLU A 122 -2.75 13.13 -11.98
CA GLU A 122 -2.65 13.39 -13.44
C GLU A 122 -2.05 12.20 -14.20
N TRP A 123 -1.59 11.18 -13.47
CA TRP A 123 -0.96 10.00 -14.02
C TRP A 123 -1.88 8.76 -13.95
N GLU A 124 -2.77 8.61 -14.93
CA GLU A 124 -3.76 7.51 -14.98
C GLU A 124 -3.16 6.11 -14.78
N TRP A 125 -1.93 5.91 -15.26
CA TRP A 125 -1.22 4.64 -15.09
C TRP A 125 -1.01 4.30 -13.60
N TYR A 126 -0.64 5.31 -12.79
CA TYR A 126 -0.47 5.13 -11.35
C TYR A 126 -1.80 4.80 -10.66
N GLY A 127 -2.89 5.46 -11.04
CA GLY A 127 -4.22 5.14 -10.53
C GLY A 127 -4.61 3.69 -10.79
N LYS A 128 -4.27 3.16 -11.97
CA LYS A 128 -4.47 1.74 -12.28
C LYS A 128 -3.56 0.81 -11.47
N LEU A 129 -2.32 1.22 -11.21
CA LEU A 129 -1.38 0.46 -10.37
C LEU A 129 -1.82 0.43 -8.91
N VAL A 130 -2.15 1.56 -8.30
CA VAL A 130 -2.59 1.61 -6.90
C VAL A 130 -3.99 1.06 -6.71
N GLY A 131 -4.84 1.13 -7.75
CA GLY A 131 -6.13 0.48 -7.86
C GLY A 131 -7.36 1.36 -7.63
N ALA A 132 -7.18 2.59 -7.13
CA ALA A 132 -8.21 3.63 -7.02
C ALA A 132 -7.56 4.96 -6.66
N TYR A 133 -8.31 6.06 -6.77
CA TYR A 133 -7.92 7.37 -6.23
C TYR A 133 -8.73 7.73 -5.00
N PHE A 134 -8.08 8.42 -4.06
CA PHE A 134 -8.73 9.08 -2.94
C PHE A 134 -9.70 10.16 -3.44
N MET A 135 -10.85 10.28 -2.80
CA MET A 135 -11.85 11.30 -3.10
C MET A 135 -12.00 12.29 -1.93
N ASN A 136 -12.33 11.77 -0.77
CA ASN A 136 -12.47 12.50 0.49
C ASN A 136 -12.51 11.52 1.67
N HIS A 137 -12.63 12.04 2.88
CA HIS A 137 -12.88 11.24 4.09
C HIS A 137 -13.72 12.01 5.12
N PRO A 138 -14.56 11.35 5.92
CA PRO A 138 -15.19 11.94 7.09
C PRO A 138 -14.20 12.08 8.25
N ASP A 139 -14.67 12.61 9.38
CA ASP A 139 -13.90 12.65 10.63
C ASP A 139 -13.43 11.25 11.06
N ILE A 140 -12.24 11.18 11.67
CA ILE A 140 -11.67 9.95 12.22
C ILE A 140 -12.61 9.31 13.23
N GLN A 141 -13.10 8.12 12.94
CA GLN A 141 -14.12 7.45 13.73
C GLN A 141 -13.95 5.91 13.70
N LYS A 142 -14.74 5.24 14.54
CA LYS A 142 -14.76 3.77 14.56
C LYS A 142 -15.68 3.26 13.47
N ALA A 143 -15.18 2.30 12.66
CA ALA A 143 -15.99 1.56 11.70
C ALA A 143 -15.78 0.06 11.82
N THR A 144 -16.67 -0.72 11.23
CA THR A 144 -16.57 -2.17 11.13
C THR A 144 -15.96 -2.55 9.78
N ILE A 145 -14.91 -3.35 9.83
CA ILE A 145 -14.23 -3.93 8.68
C ILE A 145 -14.77 -5.35 8.47
N ILE A 146 -15.02 -5.69 7.21
CA ILE A 146 -15.43 -7.01 6.75
C ILE A 146 -14.26 -7.67 6.04
N THR A 147 -13.94 -8.92 6.37
CA THR A 147 -12.94 -9.73 5.67
C THR A 147 -13.61 -10.45 4.51
N GLU A 148 -13.38 -10.00 3.27
CA GLU A 148 -14.03 -10.52 2.07
C GLU A 148 -13.47 -11.88 1.65
N LYS A 149 -12.16 -12.07 1.73
CA LYS A 149 -11.49 -13.34 1.38
C LYS A 149 -10.97 -14.04 2.63
N LYS A 150 -11.84 -14.81 3.31
CA LYS A 150 -11.56 -15.45 4.60
C LYS A 150 -10.49 -16.55 4.59
N HIS A 151 -10.26 -17.20 3.46
CA HIS A 151 -9.28 -18.29 3.31
C HIS A 151 -8.14 -17.91 2.39
N HIS A 152 -7.78 -16.64 2.38
CA HIS A 152 -6.64 -16.13 1.63
C HIS A 152 -5.43 -15.98 2.56
N PHE A 153 -4.23 -16.31 2.10
CA PHE A 153 -2.99 -16.27 2.92
C PHE A 153 -2.72 -14.88 3.55
N LEU A 154 -3.28 -13.80 2.98
CA LEU A 154 -3.20 -12.45 3.54
C LEU A 154 -4.17 -12.24 4.70
N THR A 155 -5.32 -12.92 4.74
CA THR A 155 -6.46 -12.62 5.62
C THR A 155 -6.90 -13.77 6.52
N ASP A 156 -6.32 -14.96 6.38
CA ASP A 156 -6.69 -16.18 7.14
C ASP A 156 -6.55 -16.04 8.67
N HIS A 157 -5.70 -15.08 9.10
CA HIS A 157 -5.48 -14.74 10.51
C HIS A 157 -6.47 -13.69 11.04
N LEU A 158 -7.33 -13.11 10.20
CA LEU A 158 -8.29 -12.08 10.56
C LEU A 158 -9.64 -12.67 10.96
N LYS A 159 -10.38 -11.92 11.78
CA LYS A 159 -11.80 -12.23 12.06
C LYS A 159 -12.65 -11.84 10.86
N ASP A 160 -13.82 -12.48 10.71
CA ASP A 160 -14.78 -12.15 9.66
C ASP A 160 -15.23 -10.69 9.68
N ARG A 161 -15.46 -10.18 10.89
CA ARG A 161 -15.85 -8.78 11.16
C ARG A 161 -15.13 -8.30 12.42
N TRP A 162 -14.61 -7.10 12.36
CA TRP A 162 -13.92 -6.46 13.48
C TRP A 162 -13.98 -4.92 13.33
N SER A 163 -13.72 -4.18 14.41
CA SER A 163 -13.83 -2.73 14.36
C SER A 163 -12.58 -2.08 14.95
N ILE A 164 -12.13 -1.02 14.29
CA ILE A 164 -11.08 -0.11 14.78
C ILE A 164 -11.51 1.34 14.56
N LYS A 165 -10.74 2.27 15.12
CA LYS A 165 -10.84 3.69 14.82
C LYS A 165 -9.71 4.03 13.84
N ASP A 166 -10.06 4.62 12.71
CA ASP A 166 -9.10 5.09 11.70
C ASP A 166 -9.71 6.22 10.88
N GLU A 167 -8.99 6.74 9.90
CA GLU A 167 -9.48 7.64 8.87
C GLU A 167 -9.98 6.81 7.70
N TRP A 168 -11.26 6.96 7.35
CA TRP A 168 -11.92 6.13 6.35
C TRP A 168 -12.00 6.87 5.03
N TYR A 169 -11.16 6.50 4.07
CA TYR A 169 -11.15 7.08 2.74
C TYR A 169 -12.32 6.60 1.89
N ASN A 170 -13.00 7.54 1.24
CA ASN A 170 -13.85 7.29 0.09
C ASN A 170 -13.00 7.34 -1.18
N PHE A 171 -13.28 6.45 -2.11
CA PHE A 171 -12.49 6.26 -3.32
C PHE A 171 -13.31 6.49 -4.59
N LYS A 172 -12.60 6.84 -5.66
CA LYS A 172 -13.11 6.94 -7.03
C LYS A 172 -12.21 6.18 -8.00
N ASP A 173 -12.70 5.97 -9.21
CA ASP A 173 -11.93 5.41 -10.35
C ASP A 173 -11.28 4.06 -10.03
N PHE A 174 -12.04 3.15 -9.41
CA PHE A 174 -11.56 1.81 -9.09
C PHE A 174 -11.11 1.07 -10.35
N ASN A 175 -9.92 0.47 -10.29
CA ASN A 175 -9.49 -0.51 -11.27
C ASN A 175 -10.40 -1.76 -11.18
N PRO A 176 -11.05 -2.19 -12.28
CA PRO A 176 -11.98 -3.33 -12.24
C PRO A 176 -11.30 -4.68 -11.92
N ASP A 177 -9.98 -4.76 -12.04
CA ASP A 177 -9.21 -5.98 -11.84
C ASP A 177 -8.77 -6.19 -10.38
N ILE A 178 -9.11 -5.27 -9.45
CA ILE A 178 -8.74 -5.42 -8.04
C ILE A 178 -9.42 -6.63 -7.39
N ASN A 179 -8.67 -7.32 -6.57
CA ASN A 179 -9.14 -8.40 -5.70
C ASN A 179 -9.27 -7.88 -4.28
N VAL A 180 -10.50 -7.54 -3.87
CA VAL A 180 -10.76 -6.97 -2.55
C VAL A 180 -10.53 -7.99 -1.45
N LEU A 181 -9.80 -7.57 -0.42
CA LEU A 181 -9.48 -8.34 0.79
C LEU A 181 -10.31 -7.89 1.97
N LEU A 182 -10.44 -6.57 2.13
CA LEU A 182 -11.17 -5.93 3.22
C LEU A 182 -12.10 -4.86 2.66
N SER A 183 -13.31 -4.78 3.22
CA SER A 183 -14.26 -3.70 2.95
C SER A 183 -14.75 -3.06 4.24
N LEU A 184 -15.35 -1.87 4.14
CA LEU A 184 -16.02 -1.19 5.24
C LEU A 184 -17.52 -1.47 5.21
N ASP A 185 -18.10 -1.64 6.39
CA ASP A 185 -19.54 -1.62 6.58
C ASP A 185 -19.97 -0.16 6.81
N GLU A 186 -20.45 0.52 5.75
CA GLU A 186 -20.87 1.92 5.84
C GLU A 186 -22.04 2.15 6.78
N THR A 187 -22.80 1.10 7.15
CA THR A 187 -23.84 1.23 8.16
C THR A 187 -23.30 1.40 9.58
N SER A 188 -22.00 1.19 9.78
CA SER A 188 -21.33 1.22 11.08
C SER A 188 -20.65 2.56 11.41
N TYR A 189 -20.65 3.53 10.48
CA TYR A 189 -20.02 4.84 10.63
C TYR A 189 -20.74 5.88 9.75
N GLU A 190 -20.38 7.16 9.86
CA GLU A 190 -20.97 8.26 9.09
C GLU A 190 -20.02 8.76 8.01
N GLY A 191 -20.56 9.15 6.84
CA GLY A 191 -19.81 9.79 5.75
C GLY A 191 -19.15 8.83 4.77
N GLY A 192 -19.56 7.56 4.73
CA GLY A 192 -19.22 6.63 3.63
C GLY A 192 -19.94 7.03 2.34
N GLU A 193 -19.23 6.98 1.20
CA GLU A 193 -19.75 7.39 -0.12
C GLU A 193 -19.51 6.33 -1.21
N ASN A 194 -19.01 5.15 -0.86
CA ASN A 194 -18.83 4.05 -1.81
C ASN A 194 -20.00 3.03 -1.79
N GLY A 195 -20.95 3.17 -0.85
CA GLY A 195 -22.20 2.38 -0.80
C GLY A 195 -22.06 1.00 -0.15
N GLU A 196 -22.86 0.05 -0.62
CA GLU A 196 -22.92 -1.30 -0.03
C GLU A 196 -21.59 -2.06 -0.11
N TYR A 197 -20.73 -1.74 -1.06
CA TYR A 197 -19.42 -2.35 -1.24
C TYR A 197 -18.33 -1.31 -1.27
N HIS A 198 -17.68 -1.12 -0.12
CA HIS A 198 -16.64 -0.13 0.10
C HIS A 198 -15.27 -0.79 0.32
N PRO A 199 -14.51 -1.09 -0.73
CA PRO A 199 -13.16 -1.65 -0.61
C PRO A 199 -12.23 -0.73 0.19
N ILE A 200 -11.45 -1.30 1.13
CA ILE A 200 -10.44 -0.56 1.90
C ILE A 200 -9.05 -1.21 1.82
N SER A 201 -8.96 -2.45 1.34
CA SER A 201 -7.70 -3.12 1.06
C SER A 201 -7.87 -4.13 -0.06
N TRP A 202 -6.94 -4.15 -1.02
CA TRP A 202 -6.99 -4.99 -2.21
C TRP A 202 -5.60 -5.34 -2.76
N TYR A 203 -5.56 -6.26 -3.72
CA TYR A 203 -4.38 -6.58 -4.53
C TYR A 203 -4.79 -6.92 -5.96
N HIS A 204 -3.87 -6.82 -6.89
CA HIS A 204 -4.03 -7.27 -8.27
C HIS A 204 -2.66 -7.44 -8.97
N GLU A 205 -2.68 -8.11 -10.10
CA GLU A 205 -1.55 -8.13 -11.04
C GLU A 205 -1.65 -6.92 -11.97
N PHE A 206 -0.54 -6.29 -12.29
CA PHE A 206 -0.52 -5.11 -13.15
C PHE A 206 0.77 -5.06 -13.99
N GLU A 207 0.61 -5.12 -15.32
CA GLU A 207 1.69 -5.00 -16.33
C GLU A 207 2.96 -5.84 -16.04
N GLY A 208 2.79 -7.04 -15.50
CA GLY A 208 3.91 -7.94 -15.15
C GLY A 208 4.34 -7.88 -13.68
N GLY A 209 4.01 -6.81 -12.96
CA GLY A 209 4.21 -6.68 -11.53
C GLY A 209 2.96 -7.04 -10.71
N ARG A 210 3.04 -6.78 -9.42
CA ARG A 210 1.94 -7.03 -8.46
C ARG A 210 1.76 -5.86 -7.53
N SER A 211 0.51 -5.47 -7.34
CA SER A 211 0.12 -4.35 -6.50
C SER A 211 -0.69 -4.81 -5.29
N PHE A 212 -0.44 -4.19 -4.16
CA PHE A 212 -1.25 -4.29 -2.95
C PHE A 212 -1.50 -2.88 -2.40
N TYR A 213 -2.71 -2.65 -1.93
CA TYR A 213 -3.07 -1.42 -1.25
C TYR A 213 -3.82 -1.68 0.06
N THR A 214 -3.61 -0.82 1.03
CA THR A 214 -4.42 -0.72 2.24
C THR A 214 -4.66 0.73 2.64
N GLY A 215 -5.93 1.11 2.82
CA GLY A 215 -6.33 2.41 3.36
C GLY A 215 -6.13 2.53 4.86
N LEU A 216 -5.81 1.45 5.56
CA LEU A 216 -5.49 1.45 6.98
C LEU A 216 -4.13 2.10 7.22
N GLY A 217 -4.02 2.96 8.23
CA GLY A 217 -2.68 3.46 8.55
C GLY A 217 -2.61 4.82 9.24
N GLN A 218 -3.71 5.53 9.43
CA GLN A 218 -3.69 6.84 10.09
C GLN A 218 -3.62 6.73 11.62
N ASP A 219 -4.35 5.79 12.23
CA ASP A 219 -4.30 5.65 13.71
C ASP A 219 -3.10 4.80 14.16
N ARG A 220 -2.40 5.27 15.20
CA ARG A 220 -1.29 4.55 15.87
C ARG A 220 -1.57 3.07 16.14
N LYS A 221 -2.82 2.70 16.37
CA LYS A 221 -3.21 1.32 16.69
C LYS A 221 -3.39 0.46 15.45
N SER A 222 -3.59 1.05 14.29
CA SER A 222 -3.69 0.34 13.01
C SER A 222 -2.33 0.09 12.37
N VAL A 223 -1.37 1.01 12.54
CA VAL A 223 -0.02 0.92 11.97
C VAL A 223 0.96 0.14 12.87
N VAL A 224 0.74 0.13 14.19
CA VAL A 224 1.71 -0.46 15.16
C VAL A 224 1.33 -1.86 15.61
#